data_0f28626263069cc3d5b52974fba55e53
#
_entry.id   0f28626263069cc3d5b52974fba55e53
#
_cell.length_a   1.000
_cell.length_b   1.000
_cell.length_c   1.000
_cell.angle_alpha   90.00
_cell.angle_beta   90.00
_cell.angle_gamma   90.00
#
_symmetry.space_group_name_H-M   'P 1'
#
loop_
_entity.id
_entity.type
_entity.pdbx_description
1 polymer ?
#
loop_
_entity_poly.entity_id
_entity_poly.type
_entity_poly.pdbx_seq_one_letter_code
_entity_poly.pdbx_strand_id
1 'polypeptide(L)'
;WWLLPHTMKKHPELKTVVDVLNRPDLFPHPEDPSKGGFHTCPSGWGCQLANANLFRAFEMEKKGWRLVDPGSAAGLDASIAKASDRGENWFGYYWSPTSVVGKYSLSMLDFGIPFAGSENWDSCIVKPEQECANPKPSAWTKSEVHTVITDSFKKRVGPAGDYFAKRIFPGPVMNATLAYMADQQATGEDAAIEFLTKHADVWTNWVSADVAKKVKAGL
;
A
#
# COMPACT_ATOMS: atom_id res chain seq x y z
N TRP A 1 -5.54 -2.46 4.44
CA TRP A 1 -5.92 -1.18 5.01
C TRP A 1 -4.86 -0.71 5.99
N TRP A 2 -4.82 0.58 6.29
CA TRP A 2 -3.67 1.22 6.89
C TRP A 2 -4.05 2.19 8.00
N LEU A 3 -3.14 2.35 8.95
CA LEU A 3 -3.18 3.36 10.01
C LEU A 3 -1.93 4.25 9.96
N LEU A 4 -2.02 5.43 10.55
CA LEU A 4 -0.86 6.25 10.87
C LEU A 4 -0.12 5.70 12.10
N PRO A 5 1.23 5.78 12.14
CA PRO A 5 2.02 5.20 13.23
C PRO A 5 1.66 5.72 14.61
N HIS A 6 1.34 7.02 14.72
CA HIS A 6 0.96 7.62 16.00
C HIS A 6 -0.38 7.09 16.52
N THR A 7 -1.30 6.67 15.62
CA THR A 7 -2.54 6.01 16.02
C THR A 7 -2.24 4.67 16.69
N MET A 8 -1.39 3.84 16.09
CA MET A 8 -0.98 2.55 16.69
C MET A 8 -0.23 2.73 18.02
N LYS A 9 0.57 3.80 18.13
CA LYS A 9 1.27 4.12 19.38
C LYS A 9 0.31 4.53 20.50
N LYS A 10 -0.73 5.28 20.17
CA LYS A 10 -1.77 5.71 21.15
C LYS A 10 -2.73 4.57 21.50
N HIS A 11 -2.96 3.67 20.55
CA HIS A 11 -3.94 2.58 20.61
C HIS A 11 -3.29 1.24 20.26
N PRO A 12 -2.42 0.68 21.12
CA PRO A 12 -1.68 -0.56 20.85
C PRO A 12 -2.58 -1.80 20.77
N GLU A 13 -3.83 -1.69 21.18
CA GLU A 13 -4.87 -2.71 21.02
C GLU A 13 -5.33 -2.88 19.56
N LEU A 14 -5.16 -1.88 18.69
CA LEU A 14 -5.57 -1.91 17.29
C LEU A 14 -4.54 -2.66 16.43
N LYS A 15 -4.55 -3.98 16.49
CA LYS A 15 -3.60 -4.84 15.76
C LYS A 15 -4.12 -5.30 14.40
N THR A 16 -5.43 -5.40 14.26
CA THR A 16 -6.09 -5.92 13.07
C THR A 16 -7.17 -4.96 12.57
N VAL A 17 -7.61 -5.15 11.32
CA VAL A 17 -8.78 -4.44 10.78
C VAL A 17 -10.00 -4.69 11.68
N VAL A 18 -10.21 -5.94 12.13
CA VAL A 18 -11.35 -6.27 13.00
C VAL A 18 -11.32 -5.47 14.30
N ASP A 19 -10.15 -5.25 14.90
CA ASP A 19 -10.03 -4.42 16.11
C ASP A 19 -10.43 -2.97 15.81
N VAL A 20 -9.94 -2.41 14.69
CA VAL A 20 -10.28 -1.04 14.27
C VAL A 20 -11.78 -0.88 14.01
N LEU A 21 -12.42 -1.86 13.37
CA LEU A 21 -13.85 -1.81 13.05
C LEU A 21 -14.75 -1.76 14.30
N ASN A 22 -14.25 -2.13 15.47
CA ASN A 22 -14.97 -2.02 16.73
C ASN A 22 -14.77 -0.66 17.42
N ARG A 23 -14.01 0.25 16.81
CA ARG A 23 -13.66 1.57 17.39
C ARG A 23 -13.90 2.73 16.41
N PRO A 24 -15.11 2.88 15.85
CA PRO A 24 -15.44 4.02 14.99
C PRO A 24 -15.26 5.38 15.67
N ASP A 25 -15.39 5.42 16.99
CA ASP A 25 -15.20 6.60 17.84
C ASP A 25 -13.82 7.23 17.73
N LEU A 26 -12.80 6.45 17.38
CA LEU A 26 -11.42 6.93 17.23
C LEU A 26 -11.15 7.61 15.88
N PHE A 27 -12.01 7.46 14.90
CA PHE A 27 -11.80 7.89 13.51
C PHE A 27 -12.96 8.72 13.00
N PRO A 28 -13.22 9.92 13.56
CA PRO A 28 -14.41 10.68 13.22
C PRO A 28 -14.49 11.00 11.73
N HIS A 29 -15.67 10.75 11.13
CA HIS A 29 -15.93 11.08 9.73
C HIS A 29 -15.92 12.61 9.54
N PRO A 30 -15.26 13.15 8.49
CA PRO A 30 -15.07 14.59 8.31
C PRO A 30 -16.37 15.41 8.25
N GLU A 31 -17.45 14.83 7.70
CA GLU A 31 -18.75 15.49 7.52
C GLU A 31 -19.76 15.09 8.61
N ASP A 32 -19.56 13.96 9.27
CA ASP A 32 -20.44 13.44 10.33
C ASP A 32 -19.60 12.83 11.46
N PRO A 33 -19.11 13.63 12.39
CA PRO A 33 -18.24 13.16 13.47
C PRO A 33 -18.90 12.14 14.43
N SER A 34 -20.22 11.91 14.32
CA SER A 34 -20.91 10.85 15.07
C SER A 34 -20.63 9.45 14.49
N LYS A 35 -20.01 9.37 13.32
CA LYS A 35 -19.65 8.14 12.61
C LYS A 35 -18.14 8.03 12.49
N GLY A 36 -17.65 6.79 12.37
CA GLY A 36 -16.28 6.52 11.94
C GLY A 36 -16.11 6.74 10.44
N GLY A 37 -15.03 7.38 10.04
CA GLY A 37 -14.69 7.60 8.62
C GLY A 37 -13.69 6.54 8.13
N PHE A 38 -14.06 5.79 7.11
CA PHE A 38 -13.15 4.93 6.36
C PHE A 38 -12.82 5.59 5.02
N HIS A 39 -11.56 6.02 4.85
CA HIS A 39 -11.09 6.66 3.62
C HIS A 39 -10.89 5.59 2.53
N THR A 40 -11.74 5.62 1.52
CA THR A 40 -11.69 4.69 0.39
C THR A 40 -10.85 5.23 -0.76
N CYS A 41 -10.81 4.50 -1.88
CA CYS A 41 -10.16 4.95 -3.11
C CYS A 41 -11.03 5.96 -3.86
N PRO A 42 -10.38 6.82 -4.67
CA PRO A 42 -11.09 7.64 -5.64
C PRO A 42 -11.93 6.81 -6.60
N SER A 43 -13.01 7.38 -7.07
CA SER A 43 -13.85 6.79 -8.10
C SER A 43 -13.04 6.46 -9.36
N GLY A 44 -13.32 5.31 -9.95
CA GLY A 44 -12.64 4.81 -11.15
C GLY A 44 -11.39 3.95 -10.88
N TRP A 45 -10.94 3.85 -9.64
CA TRP A 45 -9.90 2.89 -9.27
C TRP A 45 -10.51 1.52 -8.93
N GLY A 46 -9.83 0.42 -9.31
CA GLY A 46 -10.31 -0.94 -9.01
C GLY A 46 -10.50 -1.21 -7.51
N CYS A 47 -9.72 -0.58 -6.65
CA CYS A 47 -9.85 -0.69 -5.20
C CYS A 47 -11.14 -0.05 -4.65
N GLN A 48 -11.76 0.88 -5.37
CA GLN A 48 -13.02 1.49 -4.96
C GLN A 48 -14.13 0.44 -4.88
N LEU A 49 -14.23 -0.43 -5.89
CA LEU A 49 -15.20 -1.53 -5.88
C LEU A 49 -14.93 -2.51 -4.73
N ALA A 50 -13.66 -2.90 -4.58
CA ALA A 50 -13.29 -3.82 -3.52
C ALA A 50 -13.57 -3.26 -2.12
N ASN A 51 -13.23 -1.99 -1.88
CA ASN A 51 -13.51 -1.35 -0.59
C ASN A 51 -15.01 -1.22 -0.32
N ALA A 52 -15.83 -0.87 -1.32
CA ALA A 52 -17.27 -0.78 -1.17
C ALA A 52 -17.89 -2.14 -0.81
N ASN A 53 -17.46 -3.20 -1.48
CA ASN A 53 -17.95 -4.54 -1.18
C ASN A 53 -17.44 -5.09 0.16
N LEU A 54 -16.18 -4.83 0.53
CA LEU A 54 -15.67 -5.19 1.86
C LEU A 54 -16.36 -4.38 2.97
N PHE A 55 -16.66 -3.10 2.73
CA PHE A 55 -17.43 -2.27 3.65
C PHE A 55 -18.79 -2.90 3.97
N ARG A 56 -19.50 -3.39 2.95
CA ARG A 56 -20.75 -4.14 3.12
C ARG A 56 -20.53 -5.49 3.81
N ALA A 57 -19.52 -6.24 3.36
CA ALA A 57 -19.21 -7.56 3.90
C ALA A 57 -18.91 -7.54 5.41
N PHE A 58 -18.17 -6.53 5.88
CA PHE A 58 -17.88 -6.33 7.30
C PHE A 58 -19.01 -5.65 8.08
N GLU A 59 -20.14 -5.35 7.42
CA GLU A 59 -21.27 -4.63 7.99
C GLU A 59 -20.86 -3.30 8.66
N MET A 60 -19.93 -2.59 8.03
CA MET A 60 -19.30 -1.41 8.64
C MET A 60 -20.32 -0.30 8.93
N GLU A 61 -21.33 -0.12 8.09
CA GLU A 61 -22.40 0.85 8.33
C GLU A 61 -23.15 0.57 9.65
N LYS A 62 -23.49 -0.70 9.89
CA LYS A 62 -24.16 -1.12 11.15
C LYS A 62 -23.25 -0.92 12.38
N LYS A 63 -21.95 -0.96 12.19
CA LYS A 63 -20.93 -0.68 13.22
C LYS A 63 -20.66 0.80 13.41
N GLY A 64 -21.38 1.68 12.73
CA GLY A 64 -21.24 3.12 12.87
C GLY A 64 -20.19 3.76 11.96
N TRP A 65 -19.74 3.08 10.92
CA TRP A 65 -18.81 3.62 9.93
C TRP A 65 -19.52 4.24 8.73
N ARG A 66 -18.84 5.16 8.07
CA ARG A 66 -19.24 5.76 6.80
C ARG A 66 -18.01 5.86 5.87
N LEU A 67 -18.21 5.67 4.58
CA LEU A 67 -17.18 5.86 3.58
C LEU A 67 -16.83 7.34 3.41
N VAL A 68 -15.56 7.65 3.34
CA VAL A 68 -15.03 8.96 2.97
C VAL A 68 -14.50 8.86 1.55
N ASP A 69 -15.21 9.45 0.59
CA ASP A 69 -14.73 9.56 -0.79
C ASP A 69 -13.70 10.69 -0.88
N PRO A 70 -12.45 10.42 -1.27
CA PRO A 70 -11.42 11.43 -1.38
C PRO A 70 -11.57 12.32 -2.64
N GLY A 71 -12.46 11.99 -3.57
CA GLY A 71 -12.68 12.67 -4.84
C GLY A 71 -11.54 12.51 -5.86
N SER A 72 -10.29 12.39 -5.40
CA SER A 72 -9.10 12.23 -6.26
C SER A 72 -7.94 11.57 -5.51
N ALA A 73 -6.89 11.15 -6.25
CA ALA A 73 -5.64 10.68 -5.66
C ALA A 73 -5.02 11.74 -4.74
N ALA A 74 -4.94 12.99 -5.21
CA ALA A 74 -4.42 14.09 -4.41
C ALA A 74 -5.25 14.35 -3.14
N GLY A 75 -6.58 14.16 -3.21
CA GLY A 75 -7.46 14.25 -2.05
C GLY A 75 -7.18 13.15 -1.02
N LEU A 76 -6.94 11.93 -1.47
CA LEU A 76 -6.55 10.82 -0.60
C LEU A 76 -5.20 11.11 0.09
N ASP A 77 -4.20 11.53 -0.68
CA ASP A 77 -2.87 11.90 -0.16
C ASP A 77 -2.96 13.04 0.86
N ALA A 78 -3.74 14.08 0.52
CA ALA A 78 -3.95 15.22 1.40
C ALA A 78 -4.66 14.84 2.72
N SER A 79 -5.56 13.86 2.69
CA SER A 79 -6.22 13.37 3.91
C SER A 79 -5.23 12.73 4.89
N ILE A 80 -4.27 11.94 4.36
CA ILE A 80 -3.20 11.32 5.13
C ILE A 80 -2.25 12.38 5.69
N ALA A 81 -1.80 13.31 4.82
CA ALA A 81 -0.92 14.40 5.21
C ALA A 81 -1.53 15.24 6.34
N LYS A 82 -2.77 15.69 6.17
CA LYS A 82 -3.51 16.48 7.16
C LYS A 82 -3.61 15.75 8.49
N ALA A 83 -4.01 14.47 8.49
CA ALA A 83 -4.13 13.70 9.71
C ALA A 83 -2.77 13.49 10.40
N SER A 84 -1.71 13.24 9.62
CA SER A 84 -0.35 13.13 10.14
C SER A 84 0.13 14.41 10.80
N ASP A 85 -0.02 15.55 10.13
CA ASP A 85 0.45 16.86 10.61
C ASP A 85 -0.29 17.34 11.87
N ARG A 86 -1.56 16.95 12.00
CA ARG A 86 -2.40 17.31 13.15
C ARG A 86 -2.40 16.27 14.26
N GLY A 87 -1.73 15.13 14.08
CA GLY A 87 -1.78 14.04 15.05
C GLY A 87 -3.17 13.42 15.20
N GLU A 88 -4.01 13.55 14.16
CA GLU A 88 -5.35 12.97 14.07
C GLU A 88 -5.28 11.50 13.65
N ASN A 89 -6.20 10.68 14.11
CA ASN A 89 -6.29 9.30 13.67
C ASN A 89 -6.82 9.24 12.22
N TRP A 90 -6.23 8.36 11.42
CA TRP A 90 -6.66 8.12 10.04
C TRP A 90 -6.72 6.62 9.79
N PHE A 91 -7.80 6.14 9.19
CA PHE A 91 -8.00 4.76 8.76
C PHE A 91 -8.52 4.72 7.33
N GLY A 92 -7.89 3.94 6.48
CA GLY A 92 -8.32 3.87 5.10
C GLY A 92 -7.49 2.91 4.25
N TYR A 93 -7.80 2.94 2.96
CA TYR A 93 -7.05 2.21 1.94
C TYR A 93 -5.87 3.03 1.42
N TYR A 94 -4.77 2.36 1.25
CA TYR A 94 -3.66 2.80 0.41
C TYR A 94 -2.94 1.58 -0.18
N TRP A 95 -1.97 1.78 -1.07
CA TRP A 95 -1.17 0.68 -1.62
C TRP A 95 0.32 0.95 -1.44
N SER A 96 1.12 -0.11 -1.48
CA SER A 96 2.57 -0.05 -1.37
C SER A 96 3.18 -0.83 -2.54
N PRO A 97 4.34 -0.37 -3.10
CA PRO A 97 5.16 0.74 -2.61
C PRO A 97 4.72 2.11 -3.17
N THR A 98 4.76 3.15 -2.33
CA THR A 98 4.48 4.54 -2.72
C THR A 98 5.26 5.54 -1.86
N SER A 99 5.45 6.77 -2.37
CA SER A 99 6.07 7.86 -1.61
C SER A 99 5.28 8.20 -0.34
N VAL A 100 3.95 8.18 -0.42
CA VAL A 100 3.05 8.48 0.71
C VAL A 100 3.22 7.46 1.84
N VAL A 101 3.24 6.17 1.52
CA VAL A 101 3.49 5.11 2.52
C VAL A 101 4.86 5.28 3.16
N GLY A 102 5.89 5.61 2.37
CA GLY A 102 7.25 5.85 2.89
C GLY A 102 7.33 7.10 3.77
N LYS A 103 6.82 8.23 3.28
CA LYS A 103 6.88 9.53 3.94
C LYS A 103 6.16 9.53 5.29
N TYR A 104 4.93 9.02 5.34
CA TYR A 104 4.12 8.98 6.55
C TYR A 104 4.27 7.69 7.34
N SER A 105 5.13 6.77 6.88
CA SER A 105 5.39 5.47 7.53
C SER A 105 4.11 4.71 7.87
N LEU A 106 3.14 4.72 6.95
CA LEU A 106 1.86 4.06 7.16
C LEU A 106 2.05 2.60 7.57
N SER A 107 1.29 2.16 8.54
CA SER A 107 1.32 0.79 9.05
C SER A 107 0.18 -0.03 8.44
N MET A 108 0.54 -1.08 7.71
CA MET A 108 -0.44 -2.02 7.16
C MET A 108 -1.00 -2.89 8.27
N LEU A 109 -2.33 -2.99 8.34
CA LEU A 109 -3.01 -3.87 9.28
C LEU A 109 -3.17 -5.29 8.71
N ASP A 110 -2.98 -6.29 9.58
CA ASP A 110 -3.57 -7.59 9.34
C ASP A 110 -5.11 -7.48 9.37
N PHE A 111 -5.82 -8.28 8.59
CA PHE A 111 -7.28 -8.20 8.59
C PHE A 111 -7.91 -8.86 9.84
N GLY A 112 -7.18 -9.74 10.53
CA GLY A 112 -7.70 -10.52 11.66
C GLY A 112 -8.61 -11.66 11.23
N ILE A 113 -8.75 -11.88 9.92
CA ILE A 113 -9.50 -12.97 9.29
C ILE A 113 -8.74 -13.46 8.04
N PRO A 114 -8.94 -14.70 7.61
CA PRO A 114 -8.30 -15.24 6.42
C PRO A 114 -8.89 -14.64 5.12
N PHE A 115 -8.15 -14.82 4.02
CA PHE A 115 -8.68 -14.61 2.69
C PHE A 115 -9.81 -15.62 2.39
N ALA A 116 -10.96 -15.13 1.97
CA ALA A 116 -12.17 -15.95 1.79
C ALA A 116 -12.24 -16.70 0.44
N GLY A 117 -11.12 -16.74 -0.29
CA GLY A 117 -10.98 -17.47 -1.55
C GLY A 117 -11.25 -16.64 -2.80
N SER A 118 -10.67 -17.11 -3.92
CA SER A 118 -10.72 -16.43 -5.21
C SER A 118 -12.15 -16.33 -5.74
N GLU A 119 -13.02 -17.28 -5.48
CA GLU A 119 -14.42 -17.20 -5.90
C GLU A 119 -15.12 -15.97 -5.30
N ASN A 120 -15.00 -15.75 -4.00
CA ASN A 120 -15.56 -14.55 -3.37
C ASN A 120 -14.88 -13.27 -3.87
N TRP A 121 -13.57 -13.31 -4.08
CA TRP A 121 -12.81 -12.15 -4.51
C TRP A 121 -13.10 -11.78 -5.96
N ASP A 122 -12.92 -12.70 -6.89
CA ASP A 122 -12.96 -12.44 -8.32
C ASP A 122 -14.39 -12.31 -8.87
N SER A 123 -15.36 -13.01 -8.24
CA SER A 123 -16.76 -13.03 -8.69
C SER A 123 -17.67 -12.08 -7.89
N CYS A 124 -17.16 -11.45 -6.81
CA CYS A 124 -17.94 -10.55 -5.98
C CYS A 124 -17.14 -9.31 -5.54
N ILE A 125 -16.09 -9.46 -4.74
CA ILE A 125 -15.43 -8.32 -4.07
C ILE A 125 -14.92 -7.26 -5.06
N VAL A 126 -14.37 -7.66 -6.20
CA VAL A 126 -13.86 -6.75 -7.25
C VAL A 126 -14.88 -6.40 -8.33
N LYS A 127 -16.15 -6.74 -8.13
CA LYS A 127 -17.23 -6.47 -9.08
C LYS A 127 -18.09 -5.27 -8.65
N PRO A 128 -18.83 -4.67 -9.57
CA PRO A 128 -19.89 -3.71 -9.22
C PRO A 128 -20.88 -4.32 -8.21
N GLU A 129 -21.48 -3.47 -7.38
CA GLU A 129 -22.39 -3.91 -6.32
C GLU A 129 -23.54 -4.78 -6.85
N GLN A 130 -24.06 -4.47 -8.03
CA GLN A 130 -25.15 -5.20 -8.69
C GLN A 130 -24.76 -6.66 -9.02
N GLU A 131 -23.47 -6.92 -9.21
CA GLU A 131 -22.92 -8.26 -9.48
C GLU A 131 -22.43 -8.97 -8.19
N CYS A 132 -22.50 -8.29 -7.06
CA CYS A 132 -22.00 -8.78 -5.77
C CYS A 132 -23.07 -8.64 -4.67
N ALA A 133 -24.13 -9.43 -4.73
CA ALA A 133 -25.27 -9.33 -3.80
C ALA A 133 -24.89 -9.69 -2.35
N ASN A 134 -24.01 -10.67 -2.15
CA ASN A 134 -23.67 -11.21 -0.83
C ASN A 134 -22.14 -11.32 -0.63
N PRO A 135 -21.42 -10.20 -0.48
CA PRO A 135 -19.99 -10.22 -0.24
C PRO A 135 -19.66 -10.87 1.12
N LYS A 136 -18.67 -11.75 1.14
CA LYS A 136 -18.17 -12.34 2.40
C LYS A 136 -16.99 -11.54 2.92
N PRO A 137 -16.87 -11.32 4.24
CA PRO A 137 -15.68 -10.75 4.84
C PRO A 137 -14.41 -11.50 4.40
N SER A 138 -13.39 -10.77 4.02
CA SER A 138 -12.15 -11.35 3.50
C SER A 138 -10.98 -10.44 3.81
N ALA A 139 -9.81 -11.05 4.07
CA ALA A 139 -8.56 -10.33 3.97
C ALA A 139 -8.35 -9.87 2.51
N TRP A 140 -7.57 -8.79 2.34
CA TRP A 140 -7.15 -8.35 1.02
C TRP A 140 -6.13 -9.33 0.43
N THR A 141 -6.27 -9.66 -0.86
CA THR A 141 -5.30 -10.51 -1.54
C THR A 141 -4.00 -9.76 -1.83
N LYS A 142 -2.87 -10.47 -1.79
CA LYS A 142 -1.59 -9.91 -2.24
C LYS A 142 -1.56 -9.85 -3.76
N SER A 143 -1.01 -8.75 -4.28
CA SER A 143 -0.61 -8.64 -5.68
C SER A 143 0.91 -8.63 -5.75
N GLU A 144 1.49 -9.64 -6.38
CA GLU A 144 2.93 -9.72 -6.56
C GLU A 144 3.36 -8.94 -7.81
N VAL A 145 4.43 -8.15 -7.67
CA VAL A 145 5.02 -7.40 -8.78
C VAL A 145 6.18 -8.20 -9.36
N HIS A 146 6.07 -8.54 -10.64
CA HIS A 146 7.05 -9.35 -11.34
C HIS A 146 7.76 -8.56 -12.45
N THR A 147 9.05 -8.88 -12.66
CA THR A 147 9.76 -8.44 -13.87
C THR A 147 9.39 -9.38 -15.02
N VAL A 148 8.78 -8.84 -16.07
CA VAL A 148 8.42 -9.59 -17.28
C VAL A 148 9.40 -9.28 -18.41
N ILE A 149 9.94 -10.32 -19.03
CA ILE A 149 10.82 -10.23 -20.20
C ILE A 149 10.35 -11.19 -21.30
N THR A 150 10.61 -10.85 -22.56
CA THR A 150 10.30 -11.76 -23.68
C THR A 150 11.31 -12.91 -23.78
N ASP A 151 10.88 -14.04 -24.34
CA ASP A 151 11.79 -15.18 -24.58
C ASP A 151 12.94 -14.82 -25.52
N SER A 152 12.69 -13.96 -26.51
CA SER A 152 13.72 -13.48 -27.43
C SER A 152 14.74 -12.60 -26.70
N PHE A 153 14.32 -11.76 -25.78
CA PHE A 153 15.22 -10.96 -24.93
C PHE A 153 16.05 -11.87 -24.00
N LYS A 154 15.40 -12.84 -23.34
CA LYS A 154 16.07 -13.82 -22.47
C LYS A 154 17.22 -14.54 -23.18
N LYS A 155 17.04 -14.91 -24.47
CA LYS A 155 18.07 -15.58 -25.28
C LYS A 155 19.26 -14.68 -25.62
N ARG A 156 19.07 -13.35 -25.68
CA ARG A 156 20.09 -12.37 -26.11
C ARG A 156 20.79 -11.62 -25.00
N VAL A 157 20.17 -11.57 -23.82
CA VAL A 157 20.54 -10.65 -22.75
C VAL A 157 21.83 -11.07 -21.99
N GLY A 158 22.25 -12.34 -22.11
CA GLY A 158 23.44 -12.84 -21.43
C GLY A 158 23.40 -12.61 -19.91
N PRO A 159 24.49 -12.11 -19.29
CA PRO A 159 24.57 -11.89 -17.84
C PRO A 159 23.50 -10.95 -17.25
N ALA A 160 22.92 -10.04 -18.06
CA ALA A 160 21.84 -9.19 -17.60
C ALA A 160 20.54 -10.00 -17.32
N GLY A 161 20.40 -11.19 -17.89
CA GLY A 161 19.31 -12.11 -17.56
C GLY A 161 19.35 -12.56 -16.10
N ASP A 162 20.53 -12.83 -15.57
CA ASP A 162 20.73 -13.19 -14.17
C ASP A 162 20.34 -12.03 -13.23
N TYR A 163 20.67 -10.80 -13.62
CA TYR A 163 20.25 -9.60 -12.88
C TYR A 163 18.73 -9.50 -12.82
N PHE A 164 18.02 -9.64 -13.93
CA PHE A 164 16.55 -9.59 -13.94
C PHE A 164 15.89 -10.72 -13.14
N ALA A 165 16.51 -11.91 -13.15
CA ALA A 165 16.02 -13.06 -12.38
C ALA A 165 16.26 -12.92 -10.86
N LYS A 166 17.34 -12.24 -10.45
CA LYS A 166 17.71 -12.06 -9.04
C LYS A 166 17.16 -10.79 -8.41
N ARG A 167 16.77 -9.81 -9.22
CA ARG A 167 16.34 -8.50 -8.73
C ARG A 167 15.03 -8.59 -7.97
N ILE A 168 15.11 -8.60 -6.67
CA ILE A 168 13.97 -8.44 -5.75
C ILE A 168 14.16 -7.12 -5.02
N PHE A 169 13.30 -6.15 -5.29
CA PHE A 169 13.35 -4.84 -4.64
C PHE A 169 12.44 -4.87 -3.41
N PRO A 170 13.00 -4.81 -2.17
CA PRO A 170 12.19 -4.88 -0.97
C PRO A 170 11.21 -3.69 -0.86
N GLY A 171 9.95 -3.97 -0.54
CA GLY A 171 8.91 -2.95 -0.44
C GLY A 171 9.26 -1.77 0.46
N PRO A 172 9.78 -1.97 1.68
CA PRO A 172 10.21 -0.87 2.55
C PRO A 172 11.31 0.00 1.94
N VAL A 173 12.28 -0.60 1.23
CA VAL A 173 13.36 0.15 0.56
C VAL A 173 12.79 0.96 -0.61
N MET A 174 11.86 0.40 -1.38
CA MET A 174 11.20 1.12 -2.46
C MET A 174 10.38 2.30 -1.91
N ASN A 175 9.62 2.10 -0.83
CA ASN A 175 8.89 3.19 -0.17
C ASN A 175 9.81 4.32 0.27
N ALA A 176 10.95 4.00 0.89
CA ALA A 176 11.93 4.97 1.33
C ALA A 176 12.57 5.73 0.15
N THR A 177 12.90 5.03 -0.94
CA THR A 177 13.44 5.65 -2.16
C THR A 177 12.42 6.59 -2.81
N LEU A 178 11.15 6.20 -2.88
CA LEU A 178 10.08 7.04 -3.42
C LEU A 178 9.78 8.26 -2.51
N ALA A 179 9.87 8.09 -1.19
CA ALA A 179 9.75 9.19 -0.24
C ALA A 179 10.92 10.18 -0.41
N TYR A 180 12.15 9.69 -0.55
CA TYR A 180 13.33 10.52 -0.85
C TYR A 180 13.12 11.34 -2.13
N MET A 181 12.64 10.70 -3.21
CA MET A 181 12.35 11.43 -4.46
C MET A 181 11.35 12.56 -4.26
N ALA A 182 10.28 12.31 -3.52
CA ALA A 182 9.25 13.31 -3.27
C ALA A 182 9.73 14.46 -2.37
N ASP A 183 10.47 14.15 -1.31
CA ASP A 183 10.91 15.13 -0.32
C ASP A 183 12.08 16.00 -0.84
N GLN A 184 12.98 15.43 -1.65
CA GLN A 184 14.12 16.11 -2.22
C GLN A 184 13.86 16.66 -3.63
N GLN A 185 12.67 16.42 -4.21
CA GLN A 185 12.37 16.70 -5.62
C GLN A 185 13.42 16.06 -6.54
N ALA A 186 13.91 14.89 -6.15
CA ALA A 186 15.00 14.18 -6.79
C ALA A 186 14.55 13.53 -8.10
N THR A 187 15.47 13.47 -9.05
CA THR A 187 15.29 12.72 -10.31
C THR A 187 15.39 11.22 -10.06
N GLY A 188 15.06 10.41 -11.07
CA GLY A 188 15.28 8.96 -11.01
C GLY A 188 16.77 8.60 -10.93
N GLU A 189 17.66 9.43 -11.50
CA GLU A 189 19.12 9.25 -11.41
C GLU A 189 19.61 9.51 -9.98
N ASP A 190 19.19 10.61 -9.36
CA ASP A 190 19.50 10.90 -7.96
C ASP A 190 19.03 9.78 -7.03
N ALA A 191 17.82 9.28 -7.25
CA ALA A 191 17.27 8.16 -6.48
C ALA A 191 18.04 6.86 -6.70
N ALA A 192 18.54 6.62 -7.90
CA ALA A 192 19.38 5.45 -8.19
C ALA A 192 20.73 5.54 -7.47
N ILE A 193 21.37 6.70 -7.48
CA ILE A 193 22.62 6.95 -6.76
C ILE A 193 22.42 6.78 -5.25
N GLU A 194 21.37 7.37 -4.69
CA GLU A 194 20.98 7.25 -3.28
C GLU A 194 20.77 5.78 -2.90
N PHE A 195 20.00 5.03 -3.71
CA PHE A 195 19.75 3.61 -3.49
C PHE A 195 21.06 2.78 -3.56
N LEU A 196 21.86 2.98 -4.61
CA LEU A 196 23.12 2.24 -4.78
C LEU A 196 24.11 2.52 -3.64
N THR A 197 24.10 3.75 -3.12
CA THR A 197 24.98 4.15 -2.01
C THR A 197 24.53 3.56 -0.67
N LYS A 198 23.23 3.65 -0.35
CA LYS A 198 22.70 3.30 0.98
C LYS A 198 22.29 1.85 1.14
N HIS A 199 21.95 1.16 0.04
CA HIS A 199 21.40 -0.20 0.08
C HIS A 199 22.28 -1.22 -0.66
N ALA A 200 23.60 -1.13 -0.43
CA ALA A 200 24.55 -2.06 -1.01
C ALA A 200 24.29 -3.53 -0.60
N ASP A 201 23.75 -3.76 0.60
CA ASP A 201 23.30 -5.05 1.11
C ASP A 201 22.17 -5.67 0.27
N VAL A 202 21.38 -4.85 -0.43
CA VAL A 202 20.30 -5.30 -1.31
C VAL A 202 20.83 -5.59 -2.71
N TRP A 203 21.33 -4.57 -3.40
CA TRP A 203 21.63 -4.67 -4.84
C TRP A 203 22.88 -5.50 -5.17
N THR A 204 23.86 -5.62 -4.25
CA THR A 204 25.03 -6.47 -4.52
C THR A 204 24.68 -7.94 -4.68
N ASN A 205 23.53 -8.39 -4.17
CA ASN A 205 23.02 -9.74 -4.37
C ASN A 205 22.45 -9.99 -5.79
N TRP A 206 22.21 -8.93 -6.55
CA TRP A 206 21.63 -9.01 -7.90
C TRP A 206 22.67 -9.18 -9.00
N VAL A 207 23.93 -8.90 -8.69
CA VAL A 207 25.05 -8.87 -9.65
C VAL A 207 26.24 -9.70 -9.18
N SER A 208 27.19 -9.96 -10.06
CA SER A 208 28.45 -10.61 -9.66
C SER A 208 29.32 -9.69 -8.80
N ALA A 209 30.22 -10.27 -8.02
CA ALA A 209 31.19 -9.52 -7.18
C ALA A 209 32.00 -8.50 -7.98
N ASP A 210 32.42 -8.87 -9.19
CA ASP A 210 33.22 -7.97 -10.07
C ASP A 210 32.39 -6.78 -10.55
N VAL A 211 31.09 -7.01 -10.89
CA VAL A 211 30.17 -5.92 -11.25
C VAL A 211 29.90 -5.04 -10.04
N ALA A 212 29.65 -5.63 -8.87
CA ALA A 212 29.43 -4.88 -7.64
C ALA A 212 30.66 -3.98 -7.29
N LYS A 213 31.88 -4.50 -7.46
CA LYS A 213 33.11 -3.73 -7.25
C LYS A 213 33.20 -2.53 -8.21
N LYS A 214 32.87 -2.73 -9.50
CA LYS A 214 32.92 -1.65 -10.51
C LYS A 214 31.88 -0.57 -10.21
N VAL A 215 30.65 -0.96 -9.84
CA VAL A 215 29.58 -0.01 -9.48
C VAL A 215 30.00 0.81 -8.27
N LYS A 216 30.50 0.16 -7.20
CA LYS A 216 30.97 0.87 -5.99
C LYS A 216 32.12 1.84 -6.26
N ALA A 217 32.96 1.56 -7.25
CA ALA A 217 34.06 2.45 -7.62
C ALA A 217 33.61 3.67 -8.44
N GLY A 218 32.40 3.65 -8.97
CA GLY A 218 31.81 4.75 -9.74
C GLY A 218 30.79 5.61 -8.99
N LEU A 219 30.46 5.23 -7.73
CA LEU A 219 29.61 5.99 -6.80
C LEU A 219 30.45 6.99 -5.99
#